data_f124a0fc0a7372a93959d2caea242687
#
_entry.id   f124a0fc0a7372a93959d2caea242687
#
_cell.length_a   1.000
_cell.length_b   1.000
_cell.length_c   1.000
_cell.angle_alpha   90.00
_cell.angle_beta   90.00
_cell.angle_gamma   90.00
#
_symmetry.space_group_name_H-M   'P 1'
#
loop_
_entity.id
_entity.type
_entity.pdbx_description
1 polymer ?
#
loop_
_entity_poly.entity_id
_entity_poly.type
_entity_poly.pdbx_seq_one_letter_code
_entity_poly.pdbx_strand_id
1 'polypeptide(L)'
;MTEDRGVERQVYQSPWERAGAAFTAWRAGDATGVDELVAAMTPALWHVVRAHGLTRQHTEDVIATTWLGFIRLHETIDDPQAVASWLITSARRGAAAHGRKDRRATAVSDETLSSALPDEASAETVAVLDDEAARLWRSVGTLEERCQRLLRVVAFHDRPDYRSLSRELDMPVGSIGPTRARCLEKLRTALSEGDDG
;
A
#
# COMPACT_ATOMS: atom_id res chain seq x y z
N MET A 1 39.96 14.07 24.96
CA MET A 1 39.68 14.42 23.56
C MET A 1 38.73 13.36 23.08
N THR A 2 37.45 13.61 23.34
CA THR A 2 36.35 12.66 23.12
C THR A 2 35.69 13.05 21.81
N GLU A 3 35.92 12.24 20.79
CA GLU A 3 35.25 12.40 19.50
C GLU A 3 33.74 12.08 19.68
N ASP A 4 32.94 13.13 19.64
CA ASP A 4 31.52 13.07 19.49
C ASP A 4 31.22 12.56 18.06
N ARG A 5 30.93 11.27 17.93
CA ARG A 5 30.37 10.70 16.72
C ARG A 5 28.91 11.13 16.65
N GLY A 6 28.68 12.25 15.98
CA GLY A 6 27.36 12.67 15.57
C GLY A 6 26.71 11.56 14.74
N VAL A 7 25.82 10.80 15.36
CA VAL A 7 24.87 9.96 14.64
C VAL A 7 23.92 10.93 13.94
N GLU A 8 24.21 11.23 12.66
CA GLU A 8 23.26 11.88 11.77
C GLU A 8 21.99 11.04 11.81
N ARG A 9 20.98 11.53 12.51
CA ARG A 9 19.62 11.02 12.40
C ARG A 9 19.21 11.23 10.96
N GLN A 10 19.29 10.18 10.17
CA GLN A 10 18.66 10.14 8.88
C GLN A 10 17.19 10.43 9.11
N VAL A 11 16.74 11.62 8.71
CA VAL A 11 15.34 12.04 8.85
C VAL A 11 14.54 11.07 7.99
N TYR A 12 13.82 10.16 8.63
CA TYR A 12 12.95 9.22 7.93
C TYR A 12 11.85 10.01 7.25
N GLN A 13 11.98 10.19 5.94
CA GLN A 13 10.94 10.79 5.11
C GLN A 13 9.89 9.73 4.78
N SER A 14 8.65 10.03 5.09
CA SER A 14 7.55 9.15 4.74
C SER A 14 7.48 8.93 3.22
N PRO A 15 6.96 7.79 2.73
CA PRO A 15 6.75 7.57 1.30
C PRO A 15 5.95 8.70 0.63
N TRP A 16 5.08 9.36 1.37
CA TRP A 16 4.29 10.51 0.91
C TRP A 16 5.13 11.76 0.65
N GLU A 17 6.01 12.10 1.60
CA GLU A 17 6.92 13.23 1.49
C GLU A 17 7.91 13.00 0.35
N ARG A 18 8.45 11.79 0.23
CA ARG A 18 9.33 11.41 -0.88
C ARG A 18 8.61 11.50 -2.21
N ALA A 19 7.38 11.01 -2.32
CA ALA A 19 6.58 11.10 -3.54
C ALA A 19 6.30 12.55 -3.94
N GLY A 20 5.93 13.41 -3.00
CA GLY A 20 5.70 14.83 -3.26
C GLY A 20 6.97 15.56 -3.72
N ALA A 21 8.11 15.29 -3.09
CA ALA A 21 9.40 15.85 -3.47
C ALA A 21 9.84 15.38 -4.87
N ALA A 22 9.76 14.08 -5.14
CA ALA A 22 10.09 13.47 -6.42
C ALA A 22 9.22 14.01 -7.56
N PHE A 23 7.91 14.15 -7.32
CA PHE A 23 6.99 14.73 -8.31
C PHE A 23 7.27 16.22 -8.56
N THR A 24 7.66 16.98 -7.53
CA THR A 24 8.09 18.37 -7.67
C THR A 24 9.34 18.48 -8.53
N ALA A 25 10.35 17.65 -8.28
CA ALA A 25 11.59 17.61 -9.04
C ALA A 25 11.33 17.27 -10.52
N TRP A 26 10.51 16.26 -10.78
CA TRP A 26 10.14 15.88 -12.13
C TRP A 26 9.42 17.01 -12.89
N ARG A 27 8.47 17.69 -12.26
CA ARG A 27 7.80 18.86 -12.86
C ARG A 27 8.75 20.04 -13.14
N ALA A 28 9.84 20.14 -12.40
CA ALA A 28 10.91 21.13 -12.62
C ALA A 28 11.88 20.72 -13.73
N GLY A 29 11.69 19.54 -14.36
CA GLY A 29 12.51 19.05 -15.46
C GLY A 29 13.61 18.06 -15.06
N ASP A 30 13.65 17.62 -13.80
CA ASP A 30 14.57 16.57 -13.36
C ASP A 30 14.02 15.20 -13.75
N ALA A 31 14.65 14.56 -14.73
CA ALA A 31 14.22 13.28 -15.25
C ALA A 31 14.29 12.14 -14.20
N THR A 32 15.14 12.26 -13.16
CA THR A 32 15.27 11.25 -12.11
C THR A 32 14.06 11.24 -11.16
N GLY A 33 13.32 12.34 -11.09
CA GLY A 33 12.16 12.47 -10.23
C GLY A 33 11.05 11.43 -10.49
N VAL A 34 10.87 10.99 -11.75
CA VAL A 34 9.90 9.95 -12.06
C VAL A 34 10.33 8.59 -11.53
N ASP A 35 11.61 8.25 -11.62
CA ASP A 35 12.15 6.99 -11.10
C ASP A 35 12.06 6.94 -9.58
N GLU A 36 12.36 8.05 -8.91
CA GLU A 36 12.22 8.19 -7.46
C GLU A 36 10.75 8.07 -7.02
N LEU A 37 9.82 8.67 -7.76
CA LEU A 37 8.39 8.56 -7.49
C LEU A 37 7.91 7.11 -7.64
N VAL A 38 8.35 6.41 -8.69
CA VAL A 38 8.04 5.00 -8.92
C VAL A 38 8.60 4.14 -7.79
N ALA A 39 9.86 4.33 -7.43
CA ALA A 39 10.50 3.60 -6.33
C ALA A 39 9.79 3.83 -4.98
N ALA A 40 9.39 5.07 -4.69
CA ALA A 40 8.71 5.39 -3.44
C ALA A 40 7.29 4.82 -3.35
N MET A 41 6.55 4.78 -4.48
CA MET A 41 5.11 4.49 -4.45
C MET A 41 4.75 3.07 -4.88
N THR A 42 5.54 2.39 -5.71
CA THR A 42 5.21 1.03 -6.18
C THR A 42 4.98 0.03 -5.04
N PRO A 43 5.80 -0.02 -3.98
CA PRO A 43 5.53 -0.90 -2.84
C PRO A 43 4.19 -0.62 -2.17
N ALA A 44 3.85 0.66 -1.98
CA ALA A 44 2.58 1.07 -1.39
C ALA A 44 1.39 0.65 -2.28
N LEU A 45 1.48 0.86 -3.60
CA LEU A 45 0.47 0.44 -4.55
C LEU A 45 0.27 -1.08 -4.52
N TRP A 46 1.37 -1.84 -4.44
CA TRP A 46 1.33 -3.29 -4.32
C TRP A 46 0.51 -3.74 -3.10
N HIS A 47 0.82 -3.20 -1.92
CA HIS A 47 0.08 -3.53 -0.70
C HIS A 47 -1.41 -3.17 -0.77
N VAL A 48 -1.72 -2.01 -1.31
CA VAL A 48 -3.10 -1.55 -1.48
C VAL A 48 -3.90 -2.45 -2.42
N VAL A 49 -3.34 -2.78 -3.57
CA VAL A 49 -4.03 -3.62 -4.57
C VAL A 49 -4.20 -5.05 -4.08
N ARG A 50 -3.16 -5.62 -3.45
CA ARG A 50 -3.22 -6.97 -2.86
C ARG A 50 -4.25 -7.10 -1.74
N ALA A 51 -4.55 -6.02 -1.02
CA ALA A 51 -5.61 -6.01 -0.01
C ALA A 51 -7.01 -6.34 -0.57
N HIS A 52 -7.20 -6.24 -1.90
CA HIS A 52 -8.43 -6.62 -2.58
C HIS A 52 -8.50 -8.11 -2.97
N GLY A 53 -7.51 -8.93 -2.59
CA GLY A 53 -7.48 -10.37 -2.88
C GLY A 53 -7.17 -10.72 -4.34
N LEU A 54 -6.61 -9.78 -5.12
CA LEU A 54 -6.25 -10.03 -6.52
C LEU A 54 -5.04 -10.96 -6.62
N THR A 55 -5.00 -11.75 -7.70
CA THR A 55 -3.81 -12.54 -8.06
C THR A 55 -2.61 -11.62 -8.31
N ARG A 56 -1.40 -12.18 -8.31
CA ARG A 56 -0.18 -11.43 -8.65
C ARG A 56 -0.30 -10.74 -10.01
N GLN A 57 -0.72 -11.45 -11.03
CA GLN A 57 -0.87 -10.94 -12.39
C GLN A 57 -1.86 -9.77 -12.44
N HIS A 58 -3.06 -9.91 -11.85
CA HIS A 58 -4.04 -8.83 -11.82
C HIS A 58 -3.53 -7.63 -11.00
N THR A 59 -2.69 -7.86 -9.98
CA THR A 59 -2.07 -6.79 -9.21
C THR A 59 -1.10 -5.98 -10.08
N GLU A 60 -0.23 -6.66 -10.83
CA GLU A 60 0.71 -6.06 -11.77
C GLU A 60 -0.03 -5.24 -12.84
N ASP A 61 -1.11 -5.77 -13.41
CA ASP A 61 -1.96 -5.09 -14.40
C ASP A 61 -2.58 -3.80 -13.84
N VAL A 62 -3.11 -3.86 -12.62
CA VAL A 62 -3.70 -2.68 -11.95
C VAL A 62 -2.64 -1.62 -11.68
N ILE A 63 -1.46 -2.01 -11.21
CA ILE A 63 -0.35 -1.08 -10.94
C ILE A 63 0.13 -0.45 -12.25
N ALA A 64 0.36 -1.24 -13.29
CA ALA A 64 0.75 -0.74 -14.60
C ALA A 64 -0.28 0.25 -15.16
N THR A 65 -1.57 -0.09 -15.07
CA THR A 65 -2.67 0.80 -15.50
C THR A 65 -2.70 2.09 -14.69
N THR A 66 -2.40 2.01 -13.39
CA THR A 66 -2.32 3.19 -12.50
C THR A 66 -1.21 4.13 -12.94
N TRP A 67 -0.01 3.61 -13.22
CA TRP A 67 1.11 4.40 -13.73
C TRP A 67 0.84 5.01 -15.11
N LEU A 68 0.24 4.24 -16.02
CA LEU A 68 -0.17 4.78 -17.33
C LEU A 68 -1.22 5.90 -17.18
N GLY A 69 -2.15 5.75 -16.24
CA GLY A 69 -3.11 6.80 -15.90
C GLY A 69 -2.43 8.04 -15.33
N PHE A 70 -1.44 7.87 -14.48
CA PHE A 70 -0.64 8.96 -13.93
C PHE A 70 0.09 9.74 -15.05
N ILE A 71 0.80 9.06 -15.94
CA ILE A 71 1.50 9.71 -17.05
C ILE A 71 0.56 10.55 -17.93
N ARG A 72 -0.69 10.14 -18.08
CA ARG A 72 -1.69 10.88 -18.88
C ARG A 72 -2.29 12.08 -18.14
N LEU A 73 -2.37 12.02 -16.82
CA LEU A 73 -3.17 12.95 -16.01
C LEU A 73 -2.33 13.74 -14.99
N HIS A 74 -1.00 13.57 -14.96
CA HIS A 74 -0.13 14.21 -13.98
C HIS A 74 -0.21 15.74 -13.99
N GLU A 75 -0.47 16.34 -15.15
CA GLU A 75 -0.63 17.80 -15.27
C GLU A 75 -1.88 18.32 -14.55
N THR A 76 -2.87 17.46 -14.28
CA THR A 76 -4.09 17.82 -13.54
C THR A 76 -3.91 17.77 -12.01
N ILE A 77 -2.73 17.37 -11.54
CA ILE A 77 -2.41 17.32 -10.12
C ILE A 77 -1.72 18.64 -9.77
N ASP A 78 -2.50 19.61 -9.29
CA ASP A 78 -1.99 20.95 -8.96
C ASP A 78 -1.03 20.93 -7.77
N ASP A 79 -1.38 20.22 -6.71
CA ASP A 79 -0.57 20.08 -5.50
C ASP A 79 0.32 18.84 -5.58
N PRO A 80 1.66 18.98 -5.63
CA PRO A 80 2.58 17.85 -5.64
C PRO A 80 2.42 16.91 -4.44
N GLN A 81 1.99 17.41 -3.28
CA GLN A 81 1.76 16.59 -2.10
C GLN A 81 0.54 15.67 -2.27
N ALA A 82 -0.34 15.98 -3.21
CA ALA A 82 -1.51 15.13 -3.50
C ALA A 82 -1.18 13.92 -4.39
N VAL A 83 0.02 13.82 -4.99
CA VAL A 83 0.37 12.76 -5.94
C VAL A 83 0.22 11.36 -5.35
N ALA A 84 0.70 11.16 -4.12
CA ALA A 84 0.59 9.87 -3.44
C ALA A 84 -0.88 9.46 -3.22
N SER A 85 -1.71 10.38 -2.74
CA SER A 85 -3.15 10.15 -2.55
C SER A 85 -3.85 9.86 -3.87
N TRP A 86 -3.47 10.54 -4.95
CA TRP A 86 -4.00 10.31 -6.28
C TRP A 86 -3.68 8.90 -6.78
N LEU A 87 -2.41 8.47 -6.67
CA LEU A 87 -1.94 7.13 -7.06
C LEU A 87 -2.68 6.05 -6.27
N ILE A 88 -2.71 6.16 -4.95
CA ILE A 88 -3.41 5.20 -4.08
C ILE A 88 -4.91 5.11 -4.43
N THR A 89 -5.58 6.24 -4.62
CA THR A 89 -7.00 6.26 -4.96
C THR A 89 -7.27 5.62 -6.32
N SER A 90 -6.40 5.88 -7.30
CA SER A 90 -6.50 5.29 -8.64
C SER A 90 -6.30 3.78 -8.62
N ALA A 91 -5.26 3.30 -7.92
CA ALA A 91 -5.00 1.88 -7.75
C ALA A 91 -6.15 1.14 -7.07
N ARG A 92 -6.75 1.72 -6.02
CA ARG A 92 -7.92 1.15 -5.33
C ARG A 92 -9.13 1.04 -6.23
N ARG A 93 -9.41 2.08 -7.02
CA ARG A 93 -10.51 2.06 -8.00
C ARG A 93 -10.30 0.97 -9.03
N GLY A 94 -9.06 0.82 -9.53
CA GLY A 94 -8.66 -0.25 -10.44
C GLY A 94 -8.88 -1.64 -9.83
N ALA A 95 -8.37 -1.86 -8.61
CA ALA A 95 -8.53 -3.12 -7.88
C ALA A 95 -9.99 -3.47 -7.62
N ALA A 96 -10.80 -2.51 -7.17
CA ALA A 96 -12.23 -2.72 -6.95
C ALA A 96 -12.99 -3.03 -8.25
N ALA A 97 -12.57 -2.46 -9.39
CA ALA A 97 -13.15 -2.76 -10.69
C ALA A 97 -12.84 -4.19 -11.14
N HIS A 98 -11.61 -4.66 -10.96
CA HIS A 98 -11.20 -6.04 -11.23
C HIS A 98 -11.96 -7.03 -10.35
N GLY A 99 -12.03 -6.84 -9.04
CA GLY A 99 -12.76 -7.72 -8.13
C GLY A 99 -14.26 -7.81 -8.43
N ARG A 100 -14.89 -6.78 -9.02
CA ARG A 100 -16.28 -6.86 -9.51
C ARG A 100 -16.40 -7.69 -10.79
N LYS A 101 -15.40 -7.58 -11.69
CA LYS A 101 -15.38 -8.34 -12.94
C LYS A 101 -15.22 -9.84 -12.67
N ASP A 102 -14.30 -10.19 -11.77
CA ASP A 102 -14.05 -11.59 -11.39
C ASP A 102 -15.26 -12.22 -10.71
N ARG A 103 -15.92 -11.51 -9.78
CA ARG A 103 -17.18 -12.00 -9.16
C ARG A 103 -18.30 -12.21 -10.17
N ARG A 104 -18.40 -11.38 -11.20
CA ARG A 104 -19.38 -11.58 -12.29
C ARG A 104 -19.01 -12.76 -13.17
N ALA A 105 -17.72 -12.99 -13.44
CA ALA A 105 -17.26 -14.14 -14.21
C ALA A 105 -17.47 -15.46 -13.42
N THR A 106 -17.21 -15.46 -12.11
CA THR A 106 -17.38 -16.60 -11.22
C THR A 106 -18.87 -16.94 -10.97
N ALA A 107 -19.75 -15.95 -10.98
CA ALA A 107 -21.20 -16.20 -10.89
C ALA A 107 -21.80 -16.97 -12.10
N VAL A 108 -21.01 -17.16 -13.15
CA VAL A 108 -21.34 -17.97 -14.34
C VAL A 108 -20.72 -19.37 -14.27
N SER A 109 -19.77 -19.60 -13.36
CA SER A 109 -19.11 -20.88 -13.13
C SER A 109 -19.18 -21.23 -11.64
N ASP A 110 -20.20 -22.01 -11.28
CA ASP A 110 -20.30 -22.63 -9.98
C ASP A 110 -19.27 -23.79 -9.94
N GLU A 111 -18.17 -23.64 -9.24
CA GLU A 111 -17.43 -24.63 -8.47
C GLU A 111 -16.00 -24.15 -8.16
N THR A 112 -15.64 -24.34 -6.88
CA THR A 112 -14.30 -24.20 -6.30
C THR A 112 -13.82 -22.77 -5.99
N LEU A 113 -14.36 -22.19 -4.91
CA LEU A 113 -13.64 -21.20 -4.14
C LEU A 113 -12.53 -21.91 -3.34
N SER A 114 -11.39 -22.18 -3.96
CA SER A 114 -10.15 -22.39 -3.24
C SER A 114 -9.63 -21.03 -2.79
N SER A 115 -9.69 -20.79 -1.49
CA SER A 115 -9.03 -19.69 -0.79
C SER A 115 -7.52 -19.80 -1.01
N ALA A 116 -7.02 -19.32 -2.12
CA ALA A 116 -5.59 -19.14 -2.33
C ALA A 116 -5.19 -17.89 -1.51
N LEU A 117 -4.60 -18.14 -0.33
CA LEU A 117 -3.79 -17.14 0.35
C LEU A 117 -2.78 -16.57 -0.67
N PRO A 118 -2.59 -15.24 -0.69
CA PRO A 118 -1.66 -14.63 -1.63
C PRO A 118 -0.26 -15.17 -1.36
N ASP A 119 0.32 -15.80 -2.38
CA ASP A 119 1.74 -16.14 -2.40
C ASP A 119 2.59 -14.95 -1.96
N GLU A 120 3.59 -15.22 -1.12
CA GLU A 120 4.48 -14.20 -0.59
C GLU A 120 5.01 -13.31 -1.73
N ALA A 121 5.00 -12.00 -1.51
CA ALA A 121 5.65 -11.07 -2.42
C ALA A 121 7.08 -11.56 -2.68
N SER A 122 7.46 -11.73 -3.96
CA SER A 122 8.78 -12.23 -4.29
C SER A 122 9.84 -11.37 -3.61
N ALA A 123 10.91 -12.00 -3.14
CA ALA A 123 12.03 -11.34 -2.46
C ALA A 123 12.59 -10.12 -3.24
N GLU A 124 12.43 -10.11 -4.54
CA GLU A 124 12.85 -9.03 -5.43
C GLU A 124 12.04 -7.73 -5.28
N THR A 125 10.73 -7.84 -5.00
CA THR A 125 9.88 -6.65 -4.74
C THR A 125 10.09 -6.12 -3.31
N VAL A 126 10.56 -6.99 -2.39
CA VAL A 126 10.88 -6.63 -0.99
C VAL A 126 12.25 -5.93 -0.90
N ALA A 127 13.18 -6.16 -1.83
CA ALA A 127 14.52 -5.58 -1.80
C ALA A 127 14.56 -4.05 -1.96
N VAL A 128 13.46 -3.41 -2.37
CA VAL A 128 13.33 -1.95 -2.47
C VAL A 128 12.72 -1.33 -1.19
N LEU A 129 12.20 -2.16 -0.30
CA LEU A 129 11.69 -1.69 0.99
C LEU A 129 12.88 -1.62 1.97
N ASP A 130 12.98 -0.49 2.69
CA ASP A 130 13.77 -0.39 3.90
C ASP A 130 13.49 -1.62 4.79
N ASP A 131 14.52 -2.22 5.39
CA ASP A 131 14.42 -3.43 6.21
C ASP A 131 13.30 -3.34 7.27
N GLU A 132 13.11 -2.16 7.85
CA GLU A 132 12.03 -1.90 8.81
C GLU A 132 10.63 -2.02 8.17
N ALA A 133 10.45 -1.49 6.96
CA ALA A 133 9.19 -1.60 6.26
C ALA A 133 8.91 -3.05 5.84
N ALA A 134 9.93 -3.77 5.38
CA ALA A 134 9.82 -5.19 5.04
C ALA A 134 9.47 -6.03 6.28
N ARG A 135 10.08 -5.73 7.44
CA ARG A 135 9.77 -6.38 8.71
C ARG A 135 8.34 -6.10 9.15
N LEU A 136 7.90 -4.84 9.10
CA LEU A 136 6.52 -4.45 9.41
C LEU A 136 5.52 -5.24 8.57
N TRP A 137 5.71 -5.30 7.26
CA TRP A 137 4.79 -5.99 6.37
C TRP A 137 4.82 -7.50 6.51
N ARG A 138 5.96 -8.11 6.86
CA ARG A 138 6.03 -9.52 7.27
C ARG A 138 5.17 -9.77 8.51
N SER A 139 5.31 -8.94 9.55
CA SER A 139 4.49 -9.04 10.76
C SER A 139 3.00 -8.81 10.50
N VAL A 140 2.63 -7.91 9.58
CA VAL A 140 1.23 -7.78 9.11
C VAL A 140 0.77 -9.09 8.46
N GLY A 141 1.64 -9.77 7.70
CA GLY A 141 1.36 -11.05 7.04
C GLY A 141 1.01 -12.19 8.00
N THR A 142 1.49 -12.17 9.24
CA THR A 142 1.18 -13.19 10.25
C THR A 142 -0.17 -13.00 10.93
N LEU A 143 -0.82 -11.85 10.75
CA LEU A 143 -2.11 -11.56 11.37
C LEU A 143 -3.26 -12.26 10.65
N GLU A 144 -4.43 -12.34 11.30
CA GLU A 144 -5.67 -12.79 10.67
C GLU A 144 -5.98 -11.96 9.41
N GLU A 145 -6.54 -12.58 8.37
CA GLU A 145 -6.86 -11.96 7.08
C GLU A 145 -7.62 -10.63 7.22
N ARG A 146 -8.59 -10.59 8.13
CA ARG A 146 -9.36 -9.36 8.41
C ARG A 146 -8.47 -8.22 8.91
N CYS A 147 -7.50 -8.50 9.77
CA CYS A 147 -6.54 -7.50 10.26
C CYS A 147 -5.56 -7.09 9.16
N GLN A 148 -5.04 -8.04 8.40
CA GLN A 148 -4.18 -7.75 7.25
C GLN A 148 -4.86 -6.80 6.28
N ARG A 149 -6.09 -7.13 5.86
CA ARG A 149 -6.88 -6.33 4.93
C ARG A 149 -7.15 -4.93 5.47
N LEU A 150 -7.61 -4.83 6.73
CA LEU A 150 -7.88 -3.55 7.36
C LEU A 150 -6.63 -2.67 7.47
N LEU A 151 -5.52 -3.23 7.96
CA LEU A 151 -4.27 -2.47 8.15
C LEU A 151 -3.67 -2.03 6.83
N ARG A 152 -3.67 -2.88 5.79
CA ARG A 152 -3.20 -2.51 4.45
C ARG A 152 -4.01 -1.38 3.84
N VAL A 153 -5.33 -1.40 4.02
CA VAL A 153 -6.21 -0.35 3.50
C VAL A 153 -6.02 0.96 4.27
N VAL A 154 -5.94 0.90 5.60
CA VAL A 154 -5.87 2.10 6.45
C VAL A 154 -4.48 2.73 6.51
N ALA A 155 -3.41 1.92 6.37
CA ALA A 155 -2.03 2.40 6.45
C ALA A 155 -1.71 3.50 5.42
N PHE A 156 -2.41 3.48 4.27
CA PHE A 156 -2.18 4.41 3.16
C PHE A 156 -3.26 5.49 3.06
N HIS A 157 -3.97 5.77 4.16
CA HIS A 157 -4.89 6.90 4.25
C HIS A 157 -4.34 7.96 5.20
N ASP A 158 -4.05 9.12 4.68
CA ASP A 158 -3.76 10.30 5.51
C ASP A 158 -5.02 10.74 6.28
N ARG A 159 -6.16 10.79 5.60
CA ARG A 159 -7.49 11.07 6.19
C ARG A 159 -8.50 10.04 5.72
N PRO A 160 -8.69 8.95 6.47
CA PRO A 160 -9.59 7.89 6.04
C PRO A 160 -11.05 8.34 6.01
N ASP A 161 -11.68 8.28 4.83
CA ASP A 161 -13.14 8.33 4.74
C ASP A 161 -13.75 7.00 5.19
N TYR A 162 -14.24 6.97 6.42
CA TYR A 162 -14.81 5.77 7.03
C TYR A 162 -16.01 5.19 6.26
N ARG A 163 -16.74 6.00 5.49
CA ARG A 163 -17.84 5.51 4.65
C ARG A 163 -17.32 4.73 3.44
N SER A 164 -16.24 5.23 2.82
CA SER A 164 -15.56 4.52 1.74
C SER A 164 -14.90 3.24 2.25
N LEU A 165 -14.21 3.30 3.41
CA LEU A 165 -13.64 2.13 4.06
C LEU A 165 -14.68 1.08 4.43
N SER A 166 -15.85 1.47 4.92
CA SER A 166 -16.95 0.58 5.25
C SER A 166 -17.40 -0.26 4.05
N ARG A 167 -17.53 0.38 2.90
CA ARG A 167 -17.90 -0.30 1.63
C ARG A 167 -16.79 -1.21 1.10
N GLU A 168 -15.54 -0.77 1.22
CA GLU A 168 -14.36 -1.50 0.74
C GLU A 168 -14.05 -2.73 1.57
N LEU A 169 -14.19 -2.61 2.89
CA LEU A 169 -13.88 -3.66 3.87
C LEU A 169 -15.09 -4.54 4.20
N ASP A 170 -16.27 -4.20 3.68
CA ASP A 170 -17.54 -4.83 4.06
C ASP A 170 -17.73 -4.87 5.59
N MET A 171 -17.57 -3.70 6.21
CA MET A 171 -17.63 -3.52 7.66
C MET A 171 -18.49 -2.33 8.04
N PRO A 172 -19.32 -2.41 9.11
CA PRO A 172 -20.02 -1.24 9.62
C PRO A 172 -19.05 -0.11 9.99
N VAL A 173 -19.38 1.14 9.63
CA VAL A 173 -18.54 2.33 9.90
C VAL A 173 -18.07 2.39 11.36
N GLY A 174 -18.98 2.16 12.30
CA GLY A 174 -18.69 2.19 13.74
C GLY A 174 -17.78 1.08 14.25
N SER A 175 -17.59 -0.02 13.48
CA SER A 175 -16.72 -1.14 13.87
C SER A 175 -15.28 -0.98 13.37
N ILE A 176 -15.02 -0.09 12.43
CA ILE A 176 -13.68 0.09 11.84
C ILE A 176 -12.67 0.56 12.89
N GLY A 177 -13.00 1.60 13.64
CA GLY A 177 -12.12 2.13 14.69
C GLY A 177 -11.73 1.09 15.75
N PRO A 178 -12.70 0.48 16.44
CA PRO A 178 -12.41 -0.57 17.42
C PRO A 178 -11.65 -1.78 16.85
N THR A 179 -11.97 -2.19 15.63
CA THR A 179 -11.25 -3.31 14.97
C THR A 179 -9.82 -2.91 14.62
N ARG A 180 -9.61 -1.69 14.12
CA ARG A 180 -8.27 -1.16 13.87
C ARG A 180 -7.40 -1.16 15.13
N ALA A 181 -7.95 -0.69 16.27
CA ALA A 181 -7.23 -0.67 17.53
C ALA A 181 -6.77 -2.07 17.94
N ARG A 182 -7.66 -3.07 17.86
CA ARG A 182 -7.32 -4.48 18.16
C ARG A 182 -6.28 -5.05 17.19
N CYS A 183 -6.39 -4.75 15.91
CA CYS A 183 -5.41 -5.23 14.91
C CYS A 183 -4.03 -4.59 15.11
N LEU A 184 -3.97 -3.31 15.50
CA LEU A 184 -2.72 -2.65 15.84
C LEU A 184 -2.07 -3.24 17.11
N GLU A 185 -2.88 -3.63 18.10
CA GLU A 185 -2.35 -4.30 19.29
C GLU A 185 -1.74 -5.66 18.95
N LYS A 186 -2.45 -6.48 18.15
CA LYS A 186 -1.90 -7.74 17.64
C LYS A 186 -0.60 -7.54 16.85
N LEU A 187 -0.52 -6.48 16.03
CA LEU A 187 0.68 -6.15 15.28
C LEU A 187 1.84 -5.78 16.20
N ARG A 188 1.59 -5.01 17.26
CA ARG A 188 2.63 -4.68 18.25
C ARG A 188 3.20 -5.94 18.89
N THR A 189 2.35 -6.88 19.29
CA THR A 189 2.78 -8.17 19.85
C THR A 189 3.63 -8.94 18.84
N ALA A 190 3.19 -9.06 17.58
CA ALA A 190 3.94 -9.76 16.55
C ALA A 190 5.31 -9.12 16.26
N LEU A 191 5.42 -7.79 16.36
CA LEU A 191 6.69 -7.07 16.19
C LEU A 191 7.63 -7.28 17.38
N SER A 192 7.12 -7.30 18.62
CA SER A 192 7.95 -7.55 19.81
C SER A 192 8.47 -8.99 19.88
N GLU A 193 7.67 -9.96 19.48
CA GLU A 193 8.08 -11.38 19.43
C GLU A 193 9.14 -11.65 18.35
N GLY A 194 9.17 -10.85 17.30
CA GLY A 194 10.17 -10.93 16.22
C GLY A 194 11.52 -10.25 16.56
N ASP A 195 11.62 -9.52 17.68
CA ASP A 195 12.88 -8.89 18.14
C ASP A 195 13.71 -9.81 19.07
N ASP A 196 13.09 -10.86 19.61
CA ASP A 196 13.71 -11.77 20.58
C ASP A 196 14.32 -13.05 19.95
N GLY A 197 14.43 -13.13 18.60
CA GLY A 197 14.89 -14.32 17.85
C GLY A 197 16.17 -13.99 16.97
#